data_c60f163c64c24e899bb607869c655be3
#
_entry.id   c60f163c64c24e899bb607869c655be3
#
_cell.length_a   1.000
_cell.length_b   1.000
_cell.length_c   1.000
_cell.angle_alpha   90.00
_cell.angle_beta   90.00
_cell.angle_gamma   90.00
#
_symmetry.space_group_name_H-M   'P 1'
#
loop_
_entity.id
_entity.type
_entity.pdbx_description
1 polymer ?
#
loop_
_entity_poly.entity_id
_entity_poly.type
_entity_poly.pdbx_seq_one_letter_code
_entity_poly.pdbx_strand_id
1 'polypeptide(L)'
;MKYFIKVMSLTFVLLFCFICSMPKITAEETGAINIEHAFINDYYPVVGERIYVKVYTSDIFDIPANDTEESFSYQWYKNDVNSNNGGVPLAGAEEKYYIPLSEDAGSYLYCKVTGNGKYTGEIITGPTCSAVEKTAEIGGAYIVENRNSIPKLGQEIIGCLFRYGSVVFDDYLYPAKTPVDTAIYGDEVAEYQWYRTKEENNTGGEPIVGANSYKFTPTSEDYGFHLYFTASGKGGYFGSVTSNV
;
A
#
# COMPACT_ATOMS: atom_id res chain seq x y z
N MET A 1 -23.91 72.55 -25.75
CA MET A 1 -24.47 71.50 -24.89
C MET A 1 -25.09 70.30 -25.65
N LYS A 2 -25.45 70.41 -26.91
CA LYS A 2 -26.01 69.29 -27.73
C LYS A 2 -24.92 68.37 -28.34
N TYR A 3 -23.68 68.79 -28.45
CA TYR A 3 -22.60 67.96 -29.02
C TYR A 3 -21.89 67.06 -27.98
N PHE A 4 -22.01 67.38 -26.71
CA PHE A 4 -21.33 66.58 -25.67
C PHE A 4 -22.09 65.28 -25.36
N ILE A 5 -23.41 65.27 -25.57
CA ILE A 5 -24.25 64.05 -25.31
C ILE A 5 -24.11 62.99 -26.42
N LYS A 6 -23.78 63.38 -27.65
CA LYS A 6 -23.61 62.47 -28.76
C LYS A 6 -22.30 61.70 -28.75
N VAL A 7 -21.24 62.27 -28.18
CA VAL A 7 -19.91 61.63 -28.06
C VAL A 7 -19.89 60.61 -26.95
N MET A 8 -20.59 60.86 -25.82
CA MET A 8 -20.68 59.87 -24.71
C MET A 8 -21.52 58.63 -25.06
N SER A 9 -22.51 58.77 -25.96
CA SER A 9 -23.32 57.62 -26.37
C SER A 9 -22.57 56.64 -27.29
N LEU A 10 -21.62 57.14 -28.10
CA LEU A 10 -20.89 56.30 -29.05
C LEU A 10 -19.75 55.52 -28.39
N THR A 11 -19.11 56.10 -27.37
CA THR A 11 -18.06 55.44 -26.59
C THR A 11 -18.63 54.35 -25.66
N PHE A 12 -19.84 54.53 -25.15
CA PHE A 12 -20.49 53.52 -24.31
C PHE A 12 -20.98 52.29 -25.11
N VAL A 13 -21.42 52.48 -26.35
CA VAL A 13 -21.83 51.39 -27.24
C VAL A 13 -20.64 50.57 -27.72
N LEU A 14 -19.49 51.23 -27.97
CA LEU A 14 -18.26 50.54 -28.39
C LEU A 14 -17.63 49.75 -27.23
N LEU A 15 -17.76 50.25 -25.97
CA LEU A 15 -17.25 49.50 -24.78
C LEU A 15 -18.13 48.27 -24.49
N PHE A 16 -19.46 48.35 -24.76
CA PHE A 16 -20.36 47.19 -24.55
C PHE A 16 -20.21 46.11 -25.62
N CYS A 17 -19.85 46.47 -26.85
CA CYS A 17 -19.54 45.52 -27.90
C CYS A 17 -18.20 44.78 -27.67
N PHE A 18 -17.23 45.39 -26.96
CA PHE A 18 -15.94 44.75 -26.67
C PHE A 18 -16.02 43.71 -25.54
N ILE A 19 -17.00 43.88 -24.62
CA ILE A 19 -17.25 42.90 -23.55
C ILE A 19 -17.98 41.68 -24.06
N CYS A 20 -18.76 41.78 -25.17
CA CYS A 20 -19.52 40.70 -25.73
C CYS A 20 -18.72 39.77 -26.68
N SER A 21 -17.47 40.15 -27.00
CA SER A 21 -16.55 39.39 -27.87
C SER A 21 -15.33 38.82 -27.13
N MET A 22 -15.35 38.78 -25.80
CA MET A 22 -14.39 37.96 -25.08
C MET A 22 -14.67 36.51 -25.48
N PRO A 23 -13.70 35.76 -26.01
CA PRO A 23 -13.86 34.35 -26.22
C PRO A 23 -14.29 33.78 -24.87
N LYS A 24 -15.40 33.03 -24.84
CA LYS A 24 -15.67 32.14 -23.71
C LYS A 24 -14.38 31.36 -23.55
N ILE A 25 -13.72 31.52 -22.40
CA ILE A 25 -12.72 30.57 -21.95
C ILE A 25 -13.55 29.28 -21.79
N THR A 26 -13.62 28.50 -22.84
CA THR A 26 -14.00 27.11 -22.74
C THR A 26 -12.98 26.54 -21.78
N ALA A 27 -13.45 25.95 -20.68
CA ALA A 27 -12.58 25.16 -19.84
C ALA A 27 -11.71 24.33 -20.77
N GLU A 28 -10.40 24.44 -20.68
CA GLU A 28 -9.50 23.52 -21.36
C GLU A 28 -10.08 22.13 -21.11
N GLU A 29 -10.34 21.40 -22.17
CA GLU A 29 -10.56 19.96 -22.05
C GLU A 29 -9.34 19.45 -21.31
N THR A 30 -9.50 19.17 -20.03
CA THR A 30 -8.47 18.46 -19.25
C THR A 30 -8.37 17.11 -19.94
N GLY A 31 -7.35 16.97 -20.81
CA GLY A 31 -7.15 15.76 -21.58
C GLY A 31 -7.18 14.56 -20.63
N ALA A 32 -7.90 13.53 -21.02
CA ALA A 32 -8.00 12.33 -20.22
C ALA A 32 -6.59 11.74 -19.98
N ILE A 33 -6.30 11.39 -18.75
CA ILE A 33 -5.00 10.83 -18.33
C ILE A 33 -5.00 9.34 -18.63
N ASN A 34 -4.04 8.87 -19.39
CA ASN A 34 -3.95 7.45 -19.72
C ASN A 34 -3.27 6.64 -18.61
N ILE A 35 -3.79 5.45 -18.32
CA ILE A 35 -3.13 4.48 -17.45
C ILE A 35 -1.97 3.85 -18.22
N GLU A 36 -0.75 3.89 -17.70
CA GLU A 36 0.42 3.32 -18.37
C GLU A 36 0.89 2.01 -17.74
N HIS A 37 0.81 1.90 -16.41
CA HIS A 37 1.27 0.72 -15.69
C HIS A 37 0.34 0.36 -14.52
N ALA A 38 0.24 -0.94 -14.25
CA ALA A 38 -0.39 -1.45 -13.04
C ALA A 38 0.37 -2.68 -12.54
N PHE A 39 0.55 -2.77 -11.22
CA PHE A 39 1.28 -3.84 -10.56
C PHE A 39 0.54 -4.34 -9.34
N ILE A 40 0.66 -5.63 -9.06
CA ILE A 40 0.23 -6.20 -7.77
C ILE A 40 1.34 -5.91 -6.75
N ASN A 41 0.99 -5.45 -5.55
CA ASN A 41 1.93 -5.11 -4.48
C ASN A 41 2.72 -6.32 -3.95
N ASP A 42 2.14 -7.49 -4.03
CA ASP A 42 2.74 -8.75 -3.57
C ASP A 42 2.69 -9.80 -4.68
N TYR A 43 3.85 -10.29 -5.07
CA TYR A 43 3.98 -11.30 -6.12
C TYR A 43 3.95 -12.74 -5.58
N TYR A 44 3.89 -12.94 -4.25
CA TYR A 44 3.87 -14.25 -3.58
C TYR A 44 2.62 -14.35 -2.68
N PRO A 45 1.42 -14.45 -3.27
CA PRO A 45 0.17 -14.37 -2.53
C PRO A 45 -0.03 -15.58 -1.63
N VAL A 46 -0.63 -15.35 -0.46
CA VAL A 46 -1.00 -16.38 0.51
C VAL A 46 -2.48 -16.26 0.83
N VAL A 47 -3.13 -17.42 1.06
CA VAL A 47 -4.52 -17.47 1.49
C VAL A 47 -4.74 -16.63 2.75
N GLY A 48 -5.73 -15.74 2.71
CA GLY A 48 -6.09 -14.85 3.82
C GLY A 48 -5.31 -13.54 3.90
N GLU A 49 -4.25 -13.36 3.10
CA GLU A 49 -3.50 -12.10 3.05
C GLU A 49 -3.99 -11.17 1.95
N ARG A 50 -4.09 -9.91 2.29
CA ARG A 50 -4.54 -8.89 1.33
C ARG A 50 -3.44 -8.54 0.34
N ILE A 51 -3.76 -8.67 -0.95
CA ILE A 51 -2.99 -8.12 -2.06
C ILE A 51 -3.76 -6.96 -2.71
N TYR A 52 -3.08 -6.00 -3.32
CA TYR A 52 -3.74 -4.87 -3.96
C TYR A 52 -2.97 -4.42 -5.21
N VAL A 53 -3.66 -3.66 -6.06
CA VAL A 53 -3.09 -3.12 -7.30
C VAL A 53 -2.60 -1.68 -7.07
N LYS A 54 -1.39 -1.39 -7.54
CA LYS A 54 -0.87 -0.02 -7.73
C LYS A 54 -1.03 0.37 -9.20
N VAL A 55 -1.56 1.57 -9.46
CA VAL A 55 -1.78 2.10 -10.80
C VAL A 55 -0.93 3.33 -11.00
N TYR A 56 -0.32 3.47 -12.16
CA TYR A 56 0.57 4.58 -12.53
C TYR A 56 0.13 5.21 -13.86
N THR A 57 0.33 6.51 -13.97
CA THR A 57 0.11 7.28 -15.19
C THR A 57 1.40 7.93 -15.66
N SER A 58 1.44 8.44 -16.89
CA SER A 58 2.63 9.10 -17.47
C SER A 58 3.13 10.29 -16.67
N ASP A 59 2.25 10.96 -15.96
CA ASP A 59 2.56 12.23 -15.29
C ASP A 59 2.92 12.06 -13.80
N ILE A 60 2.63 10.90 -13.21
CA ILE A 60 2.79 10.67 -11.77
C ILE A 60 3.20 9.22 -11.54
N PHE A 61 4.29 9.01 -10.79
CA PHE A 61 4.79 7.69 -10.41
C PHE A 61 3.85 6.90 -9.48
N ASP A 62 2.89 7.58 -8.84
CA ASP A 62 1.82 6.95 -8.08
C ASP A 62 0.58 7.86 -8.14
N ILE A 63 -0.60 7.28 -8.26
CA ILE A 63 -1.83 8.07 -8.26
C ILE A 63 -2.06 8.59 -6.85
N PRO A 64 -2.25 9.91 -6.68
CA PRO A 64 -2.44 10.50 -5.37
C PRO A 64 -3.54 9.80 -4.57
N ALA A 65 -3.33 9.65 -3.28
CA ALA A 65 -4.29 9.04 -2.35
C ALA A 65 -5.69 9.72 -2.34
N ASN A 66 -5.80 10.91 -2.96
CA ASN A 66 -7.04 11.66 -3.12
C ASN A 66 -7.86 11.24 -4.35
N ASP A 67 -7.28 10.44 -5.26
CA ASP A 67 -8.05 9.84 -6.34
C ASP A 67 -8.78 8.62 -5.78
N THR A 68 -10.08 8.75 -5.69
CA THR A 68 -10.98 7.81 -5.04
C THR A 68 -11.03 6.47 -5.79
N GLU A 69 -11.50 5.44 -5.12
CA GLU A 69 -11.79 4.12 -5.71
C GLU A 69 -12.68 4.21 -6.95
N GLU A 70 -13.47 5.26 -7.09
CA GLU A 70 -14.31 5.56 -8.26
C GLU A 70 -13.52 5.91 -9.54
N SER A 71 -12.23 6.24 -9.41
CA SER A 71 -11.35 6.57 -10.54
C SER A 71 -10.96 5.35 -11.39
N PHE A 72 -11.15 4.16 -10.86
CA PHE A 72 -10.79 2.90 -11.53
C PHE A 72 -11.80 1.82 -11.22
N SER A 73 -11.98 0.92 -12.19
CA SER A 73 -12.68 -0.35 -12.00
C SER A 73 -11.66 -1.47 -12.05
N TYR A 74 -11.84 -2.47 -11.21
CA TYR A 74 -10.96 -3.61 -11.07
C TYR A 74 -11.73 -4.89 -11.36
N GLN A 75 -11.05 -5.90 -11.87
CA GLN A 75 -11.52 -7.28 -11.92
C GLN A 75 -10.33 -8.19 -11.72
N TRP A 76 -10.38 -9.00 -10.68
CA TRP A 76 -9.37 -10.01 -10.41
C TRP A 76 -9.68 -11.30 -11.15
N TYR A 77 -8.61 -11.99 -11.54
CA TYR A 77 -8.64 -13.27 -12.26
C TYR A 77 -7.70 -14.26 -11.60
N LYS A 78 -8.01 -15.54 -11.76
CA LYS A 78 -7.10 -16.63 -11.45
C LYS A 78 -6.81 -17.47 -12.66
N ASN A 79 -5.62 -18.06 -12.70
CA ASN A 79 -5.13 -18.90 -13.79
C ASN A 79 -4.31 -20.07 -13.23
N ASP A 80 -4.44 -21.24 -13.83
CA ASP A 80 -3.67 -22.43 -13.41
C ASP A 80 -2.21 -22.38 -13.89
N VAL A 81 -1.89 -21.44 -14.79
CA VAL A 81 -0.54 -21.22 -15.29
C VAL A 81 -0.10 -19.77 -15.04
N ASN A 82 1.21 -19.56 -14.96
CA ASN A 82 1.79 -18.22 -14.78
C ASN A 82 1.59 -17.36 -16.03
N SER A 83 0.38 -16.86 -16.19
CA SER A 83 -0.04 -16.02 -17.34
C SER A 83 -1.18 -15.11 -16.92
N ASN A 84 -1.19 -13.90 -17.47
CA ASN A 84 -2.29 -12.94 -17.35
C ASN A 84 -3.27 -13.02 -18.55
N ASN A 85 -3.27 -14.13 -19.25
CA ASN A 85 -4.18 -14.37 -20.36
C ASN A 85 -4.88 -15.72 -20.20
N GLY A 86 -6.20 -15.75 -20.48
CA GLY A 86 -6.99 -16.97 -20.44
C GLY A 86 -7.45 -17.44 -19.06
N GLY A 87 -7.25 -16.63 -18.01
CA GLY A 87 -7.73 -16.93 -16.66
C GLY A 87 -9.23 -16.75 -16.50
N VAL A 88 -9.76 -17.23 -15.36
CA VAL A 88 -11.16 -17.13 -15.00
C VAL A 88 -11.37 -15.94 -14.07
N PRO A 89 -12.36 -15.06 -14.31
CA PRO A 89 -12.67 -13.97 -13.42
C PRO A 89 -13.14 -14.50 -12.06
N LEU A 90 -12.65 -13.88 -10.99
CA LEU A 90 -13.07 -14.16 -9.63
C LEU A 90 -14.36 -13.40 -9.33
N ALA A 91 -15.43 -14.12 -9.03
CA ALA A 91 -16.75 -13.53 -8.81
C ALA A 91 -16.73 -12.58 -7.60
N GLY A 92 -17.20 -11.34 -7.79
CA GLY A 92 -17.23 -10.32 -6.73
C GLY A 92 -15.87 -9.74 -6.33
N ALA A 93 -14.78 -10.10 -7.02
CA ALA A 93 -13.45 -9.53 -6.79
C ALA A 93 -13.23 -8.31 -7.71
N GLU A 94 -13.94 -7.22 -7.42
CA GLU A 94 -14.00 -5.98 -8.22
C GLU A 94 -13.40 -4.78 -7.49
N GLU A 95 -12.76 -5.02 -6.34
CA GLU A 95 -12.11 -3.98 -5.54
C GLU A 95 -10.62 -3.84 -5.91
N LYS A 96 -10.03 -2.70 -5.54
CA LYS A 96 -8.58 -2.45 -5.67
C LYS A 96 -7.75 -3.55 -5.01
N TYR A 97 -8.27 -4.21 -4.00
CA TYR A 97 -7.62 -5.29 -3.26
C TYR A 97 -8.38 -6.60 -3.38
N TYR A 98 -7.66 -7.69 -3.17
CA TYR A 98 -8.22 -9.03 -3.08
C TYR A 98 -7.59 -9.79 -1.91
N ILE A 99 -8.37 -10.63 -1.25
CA ILE A 99 -7.89 -11.56 -0.22
C ILE A 99 -8.08 -12.97 -0.77
N PRO A 100 -7.00 -13.65 -1.16
CA PRO A 100 -7.10 -15.00 -1.73
C PRO A 100 -7.78 -15.97 -0.77
N LEU A 101 -8.70 -16.78 -1.29
CA LEU A 101 -9.42 -17.78 -0.57
C LEU A 101 -8.71 -19.15 -0.66
N SER A 102 -9.10 -20.10 0.18
CA SER A 102 -8.52 -21.45 0.14
C SER A 102 -8.70 -22.18 -1.21
N GLU A 103 -9.74 -21.81 -1.96
CA GLU A 103 -10.03 -22.33 -3.31
C GLU A 103 -9.17 -21.72 -4.42
N ASP A 104 -8.41 -20.65 -4.11
CA ASP A 104 -7.47 -20.04 -5.03
C ASP A 104 -6.06 -20.63 -4.90
N ALA A 105 -5.85 -21.45 -3.87
CA ALA A 105 -4.55 -22.08 -3.63
C ALA A 105 -4.10 -22.92 -4.83
N GLY A 106 -2.87 -22.67 -5.28
CA GLY A 106 -2.32 -23.30 -6.49
C GLY A 106 -2.54 -22.50 -7.77
N SER A 107 -3.35 -21.44 -7.76
CA SER A 107 -3.59 -20.56 -8.92
C SER A 107 -2.73 -19.31 -8.87
N TYR A 108 -2.37 -18.76 -10.03
CA TYR A 108 -1.77 -17.46 -10.20
C TYR A 108 -2.86 -16.38 -10.31
N LEU A 109 -2.60 -15.20 -9.74
CA LEU A 109 -3.56 -14.12 -9.74
C LEU A 109 -3.07 -12.96 -10.61
N TYR A 110 -4.00 -12.28 -11.26
CA TYR A 110 -3.76 -11.02 -11.96
C TYR A 110 -5.03 -10.17 -11.93
N CYS A 111 -4.87 -8.87 -12.23
CA CYS A 111 -5.98 -7.93 -12.20
C CYS A 111 -6.05 -7.13 -13.50
N LYS A 112 -7.25 -6.93 -13.99
CA LYS A 112 -7.58 -5.99 -15.05
C LYS A 112 -8.05 -4.70 -14.41
N VAL A 113 -7.46 -3.58 -14.81
CA VAL A 113 -7.78 -2.22 -14.36
C VAL A 113 -8.30 -1.41 -15.53
N THR A 114 -9.42 -0.73 -15.33
CA THR A 114 -10.01 0.18 -16.31
C THR A 114 -10.14 1.57 -15.71
N GLY A 115 -9.67 2.59 -16.42
CA GLY A 115 -9.78 3.98 -16.00
C GLY A 115 -11.20 4.52 -16.13
N ASN A 116 -11.63 5.35 -15.16
CA ASN A 116 -12.92 6.01 -15.12
C ASN A 116 -12.73 7.53 -15.00
N GLY A 117 -13.73 8.29 -15.50
CA GLY A 117 -13.76 9.74 -15.36
C GLY A 117 -12.60 10.42 -16.08
N LYS A 118 -11.66 11.02 -15.33
CA LYS A 118 -10.47 11.67 -15.89
C LYS A 118 -9.40 10.69 -16.35
N TYR A 119 -9.47 9.43 -15.93
CA TYR A 119 -8.54 8.38 -16.35
C TYR A 119 -9.14 7.54 -17.46
N THR A 120 -8.30 7.14 -18.41
CA THR A 120 -8.71 6.33 -19.56
C THR A 120 -7.75 5.18 -19.79
N GLY A 121 -8.21 4.22 -20.57
CA GLY A 121 -7.45 3.03 -20.94
C GLY A 121 -7.77 1.83 -20.07
N GLU A 122 -7.21 0.73 -20.47
CA GLU A 122 -7.33 -0.56 -19.81
C GLU A 122 -5.94 -1.20 -19.73
N ILE A 123 -5.59 -1.75 -18.57
CA ILE A 123 -4.34 -2.46 -18.40
C ILE A 123 -4.56 -3.75 -17.61
N ILE A 124 -3.79 -4.77 -17.94
CA ILE A 124 -3.78 -6.03 -17.21
C ILE A 124 -2.43 -6.14 -16.52
N THR A 125 -2.43 -6.37 -15.20
CA THR A 125 -1.18 -6.57 -14.44
C THR A 125 -0.45 -7.81 -14.93
N GLY A 126 0.86 -7.89 -14.67
CA GLY A 126 1.55 -9.18 -14.69
C GLY A 126 0.89 -10.14 -13.71
N PRO A 127 1.00 -11.46 -13.92
CA PRO A 127 0.56 -12.43 -12.95
C PRO A 127 1.47 -12.40 -11.71
N THR A 128 1.00 -12.94 -10.59
CA THR A 128 1.85 -13.20 -9.42
C THR A 128 3.02 -14.11 -9.79
N CYS A 129 4.18 -13.95 -9.15
CA CYS A 129 5.39 -14.76 -9.45
C CYS A 129 5.24 -16.21 -9.00
N SER A 130 4.50 -16.43 -7.90
CA SER A 130 4.10 -17.77 -7.45
C SER A 130 2.59 -17.96 -7.53
N ALA A 131 2.17 -19.20 -7.53
CA ALA A 131 0.79 -19.54 -7.25
C ALA A 131 0.45 -19.19 -5.80
N VAL A 132 -0.83 -18.98 -5.51
CA VAL A 132 -1.33 -18.74 -4.14
C VAL A 132 -0.94 -19.89 -3.21
N GLU A 133 -0.23 -19.57 -2.13
CA GLU A 133 0.20 -20.54 -1.14
C GLU A 133 -0.78 -20.64 0.02
N LYS A 134 -0.93 -21.83 0.61
CA LYS A 134 -1.79 -22.05 1.78
C LYS A 134 -1.13 -21.57 3.08
N THR A 135 0.19 -21.59 3.11
CA THR A 135 1.02 -21.28 4.27
C THR A 135 2.23 -20.46 3.83
N ALA A 136 2.73 -19.63 4.70
CA ALA A 136 3.90 -18.80 4.45
C ALA A 136 4.98 -18.99 5.51
N GLU A 137 6.24 -19.03 5.09
CA GLU A 137 7.38 -19.05 5.99
C GLU A 137 7.69 -17.61 6.48
N ILE A 138 7.86 -17.45 7.79
CA ILE A 138 8.34 -16.21 8.38
C ILE A 138 9.83 -16.08 8.09
N GLY A 139 10.20 -15.09 7.26
CA GLY A 139 11.57 -14.87 6.78
C GLY A 139 12.40 -13.96 7.69
N GLY A 140 11.76 -13.15 8.52
CA GLY A 140 12.45 -12.23 9.43
C GLY A 140 11.53 -11.43 10.31
N ALA A 141 12.16 -10.66 11.22
CA ALA A 141 11.47 -9.86 12.21
C ALA A 141 12.19 -8.53 12.47
N TYR A 142 11.44 -7.48 12.77
CA TYR A 142 11.97 -6.19 13.18
C TYR A 142 11.02 -5.46 14.13
N ILE A 143 11.57 -4.54 14.92
CA ILE A 143 10.78 -3.70 15.80
C ILE A 143 10.44 -2.40 15.05
N VAL A 144 9.16 -2.09 14.97
CA VAL A 144 8.70 -0.79 14.44
C VAL A 144 8.66 0.18 15.61
N GLU A 145 9.55 1.13 15.54
CA GLU A 145 9.55 2.31 16.37
C GLU A 145 8.98 3.50 15.59
N ASN A 146 8.48 4.47 16.30
CA ASN A 146 8.02 5.70 15.69
C ASN A 146 9.23 6.47 15.14
N ARG A 147 9.59 6.21 13.87
CA ARG A 147 10.67 6.78 13.04
C ARG A 147 11.77 7.54 13.82
N ASN A 148 12.98 6.99 13.83
CA ASN A 148 14.20 7.58 14.38
C ASN A 148 14.26 7.77 15.89
N SER A 149 13.51 7.05 16.68
CA SER A 149 13.56 7.20 18.14
C SER A 149 13.85 5.88 18.82
N ILE A 150 14.83 5.93 19.70
CA ILE A 150 15.05 4.93 20.74
C ILE A 150 13.71 4.64 21.44
N PRO A 151 13.36 3.36 21.72
CA PRO A 151 12.14 3.01 22.44
C PRO A 151 11.98 3.86 23.71
N LYS A 152 10.82 4.48 23.87
CA LYS A 152 10.55 5.32 25.05
C LYS A 152 9.70 4.56 26.05
N LEU A 153 10.00 4.75 27.31
CA LEU A 153 9.20 4.20 28.40
C LEU A 153 7.74 4.67 28.28
N GLY A 154 6.80 3.73 28.40
CA GLY A 154 5.37 4.00 28.27
C GLY A 154 4.86 4.19 26.84
N GLN A 155 5.72 4.11 25.83
CA GLN A 155 5.31 4.15 24.43
C GLN A 155 5.24 2.74 23.84
N GLU A 156 4.10 2.38 23.25
CA GLU A 156 3.93 1.09 22.59
C GLU A 156 4.88 0.96 21.38
N ILE A 157 5.56 -0.16 21.28
CA ILE A 157 6.35 -0.62 20.15
C ILE A 157 5.72 -1.89 19.56
N ILE A 158 5.95 -2.15 18.27
CA ILE A 158 5.31 -3.23 17.54
C ILE A 158 6.39 -4.16 16.98
N GLY A 159 6.26 -5.45 17.26
CA GLY A 159 7.02 -6.51 16.62
C GLY A 159 6.40 -6.86 15.28
N CYS A 160 7.09 -6.56 14.19
CA CYS A 160 6.66 -6.87 12.84
C CYS A 160 7.44 -8.05 12.27
N LEU A 161 6.75 -8.85 11.48
CA LEU A 161 7.30 -9.99 10.76
C LEU A 161 7.23 -9.71 9.25
N PHE A 162 8.07 -10.36 8.49
CA PHE A 162 7.94 -10.42 7.03
C PHE A 162 8.13 -11.84 6.54
N ARG A 163 7.49 -12.17 5.43
CA ARG A 163 7.57 -13.50 4.83
C ARG A 163 8.88 -13.70 4.10
N TYR A 164 9.34 -14.94 4.07
CA TYR A 164 10.43 -15.34 3.19
C TYR A 164 9.99 -15.16 1.73
N GLY A 165 10.80 -14.45 0.94
CA GLY A 165 10.50 -14.17 -0.47
C GLY A 165 9.60 -12.94 -0.72
N SER A 166 9.02 -12.31 0.30
CA SER A 166 8.44 -10.99 0.13
C SER A 166 9.56 -10.00 -0.21
N VAL A 167 9.53 -9.48 -1.44
CA VAL A 167 10.43 -8.40 -1.81
C VAL A 167 9.93 -7.16 -1.11
N VAL A 168 10.58 -6.79 -0.02
CA VAL A 168 10.49 -5.41 0.47
C VAL A 168 11.14 -4.59 -0.63
N PHE A 169 10.34 -4.05 -1.55
CA PHE A 169 10.79 -2.95 -2.37
C PHE A 169 11.01 -1.79 -1.41
N ASP A 170 12.25 -1.73 -0.91
CA ASP A 170 12.76 -0.52 -0.30
C ASP A 170 12.64 0.53 -1.41
N ASP A 171 11.63 1.40 -1.29
CA ASP A 171 11.41 2.54 -2.17
C ASP A 171 12.61 3.48 -2.00
N TYR A 172 13.70 3.16 -2.68
CA TYR A 172 14.93 3.96 -2.71
C TYR A 172 14.69 5.35 -3.31
N LEU A 173 13.46 5.64 -3.74
CA LEU A 173 13.08 6.90 -4.38
C LEU A 173 12.06 7.74 -3.59
N TYR A 174 11.51 7.24 -2.48
CA TYR A 174 10.60 8.03 -1.65
C TYR A 174 10.92 7.91 -0.17
N PRO A 175 11.06 9.04 0.55
CA PRO A 175 11.28 8.99 1.99
C PRO A 175 10.06 8.37 2.67
N ALA A 176 10.20 7.10 2.98
CA ALA A 176 9.49 6.39 4.03
C ALA A 176 8.00 6.72 4.22
N LYS A 177 7.16 6.24 3.33
CA LYS A 177 5.86 5.75 3.78
C LYS A 177 6.11 4.38 4.39
N THR A 178 5.80 4.29 5.66
CA THR A 178 5.89 3.15 6.57
C THR A 178 6.03 1.76 5.91
N PRO A 179 6.94 0.90 6.40
CA PRO A 179 7.03 -0.52 6.02
C PRO A 179 5.77 -1.35 6.35
N VAL A 180 4.66 -0.70 6.63
CA VAL A 180 3.41 -1.30 7.13
C VAL A 180 2.68 -2.12 6.06
N ASP A 181 2.94 -1.88 4.77
CA ASP A 181 2.15 -2.52 3.71
C ASP A 181 2.57 -3.96 3.36
N THR A 182 3.72 -4.41 3.87
CA THR A 182 4.22 -5.79 3.69
C THR A 182 4.52 -6.50 5.02
N ALA A 183 4.42 -5.78 6.14
CA ALA A 183 4.61 -6.35 7.47
C ALA A 183 3.39 -7.19 7.86
N ILE A 184 3.67 -8.38 8.35
CA ILE A 184 2.69 -9.25 8.98
C ILE A 184 2.82 -9.02 10.48
N TYR A 185 1.72 -8.80 11.17
CA TYR A 185 1.71 -8.68 12.62
C TYR A 185 0.35 -9.07 13.18
N GLY A 186 0.32 -9.53 14.39
CA GLY A 186 -0.89 -9.97 15.09
C GLY A 186 -0.63 -11.25 15.86
N ASP A 187 -1.36 -11.43 16.94
CA ASP A 187 -1.23 -12.62 17.80
C ASP A 187 -1.84 -13.87 17.14
N GLU A 188 -2.58 -13.71 16.04
CA GLU A 188 -3.07 -14.80 15.20
C GLU A 188 -2.01 -15.32 14.22
N VAL A 189 -0.98 -14.53 13.93
CA VAL A 189 0.08 -14.83 12.96
C VAL A 189 1.23 -15.61 13.61
N ALA A 190 1.58 -15.26 14.84
CA ALA A 190 2.69 -15.88 15.55
C ALA A 190 2.51 -15.84 17.06
N GLU A 191 3.27 -16.67 17.75
CA GLU A 191 3.50 -16.59 19.18
C GLU A 191 4.73 -15.74 19.41
N TYR A 192 4.61 -14.70 20.23
CA TYR A 192 5.67 -13.74 20.51
C TYR A 192 6.20 -13.92 21.92
N GLN A 193 7.49 -13.60 22.12
CA GLN A 193 8.10 -13.39 23.41
C GLN A 193 9.12 -12.27 23.32
N TRP A 194 8.96 -11.22 24.14
CA TRP A 194 9.91 -10.11 24.24
C TRP A 194 10.98 -10.42 25.28
N TYR A 195 12.18 -9.90 25.01
CA TYR A 195 13.39 -10.05 25.82
C TYR A 195 14.04 -8.70 26.05
N ARG A 196 14.78 -8.60 27.13
CA ARG A 196 15.70 -7.50 27.43
C ARG A 196 17.12 -8.02 27.60
N THR A 197 18.11 -7.27 27.12
CA THR A 197 19.53 -7.60 27.19
C THR A 197 20.38 -6.36 27.46
N LYS A 198 21.55 -6.54 28.09
CA LYS A 198 22.54 -5.46 28.24
C LYS A 198 23.45 -5.33 27.03
N GLU A 199 23.50 -6.35 26.21
CA GLU A 199 24.34 -6.43 25.03
C GLU A 199 23.63 -5.89 23.80
N GLU A 200 24.39 -5.32 22.87
CA GLU A 200 23.86 -4.89 21.55
C GLU A 200 23.69 -6.09 20.60
N ASN A 201 23.05 -7.16 21.10
CA ASN A 201 22.74 -8.34 20.32
C ASN A 201 21.43 -8.97 20.81
N ASN A 202 20.86 -9.83 20.00
CA ASN A 202 19.56 -10.48 20.22
C ASN A 202 19.69 -11.90 20.75
N THR A 203 20.72 -12.19 21.54
CA THR A 203 20.95 -13.50 22.14
C THR A 203 21.20 -13.40 23.63
N GLY A 204 20.76 -14.42 24.39
CA GLY A 204 21.06 -14.51 25.83
C GLY A 204 20.33 -13.49 26.73
N GLY A 205 19.33 -12.79 26.19
CA GLY A 205 18.51 -11.87 26.98
C GLY A 205 17.56 -12.58 27.94
N GLU A 206 17.07 -11.84 28.95
CA GLU A 206 16.04 -12.33 29.87
C GLU A 206 14.65 -12.15 29.26
N PRO A 207 13.79 -13.19 29.27
CA PRO A 207 12.41 -13.04 28.83
C PRO A 207 11.64 -12.10 29.75
N ILE A 208 10.89 -11.18 29.16
CA ILE A 208 10.02 -10.27 29.90
C ILE A 208 8.70 -10.99 30.16
N VAL A 209 8.42 -11.21 31.46
CA VAL A 209 7.24 -11.98 31.87
C VAL A 209 5.94 -11.29 31.40
N GLY A 210 5.08 -12.03 30.70
CA GLY A 210 3.80 -11.53 30.22
C GLY A 210 3.87 -10.73 28.91
N ALA A 211 5.07 -10.50 28.36
CA ALA A 211 5.26 -9.79 27.10
C ALA A 211 5.19 -10.77 25.91
N ASN A 212 3.98 -11.30 25.63
CA ASN A 212 3.73 -12.40 24.69
C ASN A 212 2.87 -11.96 23.48
N SER A 213 2.73 -10.67 23.24
CA SER A 213 1.99 -10.11 22.13
C SER A 213 2.94 -9.46 21.12
N TYR A 214 2.47 -9.28 19.88
CA TYR A 214 3.19 -8.48 18.88
C TYR A 214 3.41 -7.02 19.33
N LYS A 215 2.66 -6.55 20.33
CA LYS A 215 2.79 -5.24 20.95
C LYS A 215 3.48 -5.35 22.31
N PHE A 216 4.36 -4.39 22.58
CA PHE A 216 5.00 -4.26 23.88
C PHE A 216 5.12 -2.79 24.28
N THR A 217 4.91 -2.50 25.55
CA THR A 217 5.10 -1.16 26.12
C THR A 217 6.20 -1.22 27.17
N PRO A 218 7.40 -0.68 26.88
CA PRO A 218 8.51 -0.68 27.83
C PRO A 218 8.16 0.06 29.12
N THR A 219 8.57 -0.49 30.24
CA THR A 219 8.39 0.04 31.59
C THR A 219 9.69 0.56 32.20
N SER A 220 9.67 1.11 33.40
CA SER A 220 10.86 1.54 34.10
C SER A 220 11.87 0.41 34.36
N GLU A 221 11.43 -0.85 34.38
CA GLU A 221 12.29 -2.02 34.56
C GLU A 221 13.15 -2.31 33.30
N ASP A 222 12.73 -1.80 32.16
CA ASP A 222 13.43 -1.98 30.87
C ASP A 222 14.42 -0.86 30.58
N TYR A 223 14.51 0.13 31.46
CA TYR A 223 15.43 1.25 31.28
C TYR A 223 16.92 0.81 31.27
N GLY A 224 17.60 1.23 30.19
CA GLY A 224 19.00 0.91 29.93
C GLY A 224 19.25 -0.54 29.50
N PHE A 225 18.22 -1.19 28.98
CA PHE A 225 18.31 -2.46 28.26
C PHE A 225 18.00 -2.25 26.77
N HIS A 226 18.57 -3.09 25.92
CA HIS A 226 18.15 -3.32 24.56
C HIS A 226 16.99 -4.31 24.57
N LEU A 227 16.06 -4.14 23.64
CA LEU A 227 14.86 -4.98 23.51
C LEU A 227 14.91 -5.75 22.19
N TYR A 228 14.49 -7.00 22.23
CA TYR A 228 14.24 -7.81 21.04
C TYR A 228 13.11 -8.79 21.31
N PHE A 229 12.58 -9.41 20.27
CA PHE A 229 11.58 -10.44 20.42
C PHE A 229 11.89 -11.66 19.56
N THR A 230 11.36 -12.81 19.97
CA THR A 230 11.25 -14.00 19.15
C THR A 230 9.81 -14.17 18.71
N ALA A 231 9.61 -14.73 17.53
CA ALA A 231 8.29 -15.09 17.03
C ALA A 231 8.33 -16.47 16.41
N SER A 232 7.31 -17.28 16.69
CA SER A 232 7.11 -18.61 16.07
C SER A 232 5.78 -18.62 15.34
N GLY A 233 5.79 -18.96 14.06
CA GLY A 233 4.62 -18.93 13.20
C GLY A 233 3.46 -19.78 13.71
N LYS A 234 2.24 -19.27 13.48
CA LYS A 234 0.97 -19.86 13.94
C LYS A 234 -0.07 -19.74 12.83
N GLY A 235 -1.04 -20.65 12.83
CA GLY A 235 -2.11 -20.64 11.80
C GLY A 235 -1.58 -20.98 10.41
N GLY A 236 -1.67 -20.02 9.49
CA GLY A 236 -1.14 -20.12 8.11
C GLY A 236 0.36 -19.84 7.98
N TYR A 237 1.05 -19.57 9.08
CA TYR A 237 2.47 -19.20 9.08
C TYR A 237 3.31 -20.26 9.82
N PHE A 238 4.53 -20.47 9.36
CA PHE A 238 5.49 -21.38 9.99
C PHE A 238 6.90 -20.77 10.05
N GLY A 239 7.80 -21.43 10.80
CA GLY A 239 9.16 -20.95 11.06
C GLY A 239 9.24 -20.13 12.33
N SER A 240 10.46 -19.82 12.72
CA SER A 240 10.77 -19.00 13.92
C SER A 240 11.86 -18.01 13.59
N VAL A 241 11.71 -16.80 14.10
CA VAL A 241 12.65 -15.68 13.86
C VAL A 241 12.93 -14.92 15.15
N THR A 242 14.03 -14.19 15.16
CA THR A 242 14.41 -13.25 16.23
C THR A 242 14.63 -11.89 15.59
N SER A 243 14.07 -10.83 16.18
CA SER A 243 14.30 -9.46 15.72
C SER A 243 15.71 -8.98 16.04
N ASN A 244 16.16 -7.93 15.36
CA ASN A 244 17.30 -7.14 15.82
C ASN A 244 16.98 -6.45 17.17
N VAL A 245 18.00 -6.02 17.89
CA VAL A 245 17.90 -5.15 19.06
C VAL A 245 17.78 -3.68 18.67
#